data_36595b4ad7c9cdf3a7482083935f3fe3
#
_entry.id   36595b4ad7c9cdf3a7482083935f3fe3
#
_cell.length_a   1.000
_cell.length_b   1.000
_cell.length_c   1.000
_cell.angle_alpha   90.00
_cell.angle_beta   90.00
_cell.angle_gamma   90.00
#
_symmetry.space_group_name_H-M   'P 1'
#
loop_
_entity.id
_entity.type
_entity.pdbx_description
1 polymer ?
#
loop_
_entity_poly.entity_id
_entity_poly.type
_entity_poly.pdbx_seq_one_letter_code
_entity_poly.pdbx_strand_id
1 'polypeptide(L)'
;MLLHSKILGDSENHILILHGFLGSGDNWITIGRKLNFKGFTIHLIDQRNHGRSYHSENFDYQLMSNDLLKYIKHHKIKDPILIGHSMGGKTVMKFSLEFPKLVRKLFVLDISPKEYPIHHQSIIDSLELSLIHIS
;
A
#
# COMPACT_ATOMS: atom_id res chain seq x y z
N MET A 1 -13.22 3.61 -12.84
CA MET A 1 -11.85 4.12 -13.05
C MET A 1 -10.89 3.41 -12.10
N LEU A 2 -9.66 3.27 -12.51
CA LEU A 2 -8.65 2.57 -11.72
C LEU A 2 -7.67 3.56 -11.11
N LEU A 3 -7.16 3.22 -9.92
CA LEU A 3 -6.11 3.99 -9.27
C LEU A 3 -4.81 3.85 -10.07
N HIS A 4 -4.09 4.96 -10.18
CA HIS A 4 -2.75 4.97 -10.77
C HIS A 4 -1.76 4.36 -9.79
N SER A 5 -0.78 3.63 -10.30
CA SER A 5 0.27 3.05 -9.47
C SER A 5 1.59 2.99 -10.22
N LYS A 6 2.66 2.91 -9.45
CA LYS A 6 3.98 2.55 -9.94
C LYS A 6 4.26 1.15 -9.42
N ILE A 7 4.58 0.23 -10.33
CA ILE A 7 4.80 -1.17 -9.97
C ILE A 7 6.28 -1.51 -10.13
N LEU A 8 6.86 -2.09 -9.08
CA LEU A 8 8.25 -2.52 -9.05
C LEU A 8 8.30 -4.04 -8.91
N GLY A 9 8.90 -4.72 -9.88
CA GLY A 9 9.11 -6.16 -9.82
C GLY A 9 8.07 -6.98 -10.57
N ASP A 10 8.27 -8.28 -10.57
CA ASP A 10 7.44 -9.25 -11.30
C ASP A 10 7.22 -10.55 -10.50
N SER A 11 7.41 -10.49 -9.19
CA SER A 11 7.15 -11.60 -8.28
C SER A 11 5.65 -11.80 -8.07
N GLU A 12 5.26 -13.00 -7.68
CA GLU A 12 3.87 -13.30 -7.30
C GLU A 12 3.53 -12.85 -5.87
N ASN A 13 4.52 -12.41 -5.11
CA ASN A 13 4.32 -11.91 -3.74
C ASN A 13 4.17 -10.39 -3.79
N HIS A 14 2.95 -9.92 -3.65
CA HIS A 14 2.60 -8.50 -3.81
C HIS A 14 2.50 -7.76 -2.50
N ILE A 15 3.07 -6.56 -2.46
CA ILE A 15 2.89 -5.60 -1.38
C ILE A 15 2.27 -4.33 -1.99
N LEU A 16 1.12 -3.92 -1.45
CA LEU A 16 0.43 -2.70 -1.88
C LEU A 16 0.62 -1.65 -0.80
N ILE A 17 1.16 -0.49 -1.18
CA ILE A 17 1.44 0.60 -0.24
C ILE A 17 0.52 1.78 -0.56
N LEU A 18 -0.25 2.20 0.46
CA LEU A 18 -1.19 3.32 0.37
C LEU A 18 -0.70 4.47 1.26
N HIS A 19 -0.46 5.61 0.63
CA HIS A 19 0.11 6.82 1.24
C HIS A 19 -0.86 7.55 2.16
N GLY A 20 -0.34 8.53 2.91
CA GLY A 20 -1.13 9.39 3.76
C GLY A 20 -1.77 10.55 3.00
N PHE A 21 -2.58 11.35 3.73
CA PHE A 21 -3.29 12.51 3.18
C PHE A 21 -2.29 13.52 2.61
N LEU A 22 -2.63 14.08 1.46
CA LEU A 22 -1.79 15.01 0.68
C LEU A 22 -0.48 14.39 0.17
N GLY A 23 -0.33 13.07 0.28
CA GLY A 23 0.83 12.36 -0.25
C GLY A 23 0.54 11.72 -1.61
N SER A 24 1.45 10.85 -2.02
CA SER A 24 1.32 10.03 -3.22
C SER A 24 2.17 8.78 -3.07
N GLY A 25 2.03 7.84 -4.00
CA GLY A 25 2.86 6.63 -4.01
C GLY A 25 4.36 6.93 -4.04
N ASP A 26 4.76 8.02 -4.69
CA ASP A 26 6.18 8.39 -4.78
C ASP A 26 6.82 8.67 -3.41
N ASN A 27 6.03 8.99 -2.40
CA ASN A 27 6.55 9.17 -1.04
C ASN A 27 7.18 7.89 -0.50
N TRP A 28 6.79 6.75 -1.04
CA TRP A 28 7.20 5.43 -0.56
C TRP A 28 8.17 4.71 -1.49
N ILE A 29 8.76 5.44 -2.46
CA ILE A 29 9.62 4.82 -3.48
C ILE A 29 10.87 4.18 -2.87
N THR A 30 11.50 4.82 -1.89
CA THR A 30 12.71 4.30 -1.25
C THR A 30 12.44 2.98 -0.53
N ILE A 31 11.38 2.95 0.28
CA ILE A 31 10.95 1.73 0.98
C ILE A 31 10.53 0.66 -0.04
N GLY A 32 9.78 1.08 -1.06
CA GLY A 32 9.34 0.16 -2.12
C GLY A 32 10.50 -0.51 -2.84
N ARG A 33 11.55 0.24 -3.17
CA ARG A 33 12.73 -0.33 -3.82
C ARG A 33 13.44 -1.35 -2.94
N LYS A 34 13.56 -1.06 -1.65
CA LYS A 34 14.20 -1.99 -0.71
C LYS A 34 13.41 -3.28 -0.56
N LEU A 35 12.09 -3.19 -0.46
CA LEU A 35 11.23 -4.37 -0.40
C LEU A 35 11.24 -5.15 -1.72
N ASN A 36 11.26 -4.44 -2.84
CA ASN A 36 11.40 -5.10 -4.15
C ASN A 36 12.70 -5.88 -4.24
N PHE A 37 13.78 -5.32 -3.74
CA PHE A 37 15.08 -6.01 -3.69
C PHE A 37 15.01 -7.31 -2.88
N LYS A 38 14.10 -7.37 -1.89
CA LYS A 38 13.88 -8.57 -1.07
C LYS A 38 13.00 -9.62 -1.74
N GLY A 39 12.54 -9.38 -2.97
CA GLY A 39 11.80 -10.37 -3.75
C GLY A 39 10.30 -10.13 -3.86
N PHE A 40 9.81 -8.96 -3.48
CA PHE A 40 8.38 -8.63 -3.57
C PHE A 40 8.10 -7.76 -4.79
N THR A 41 6.89 -7.90 -5.33
CA THR A 41 6.36 -6.94 -6.28
C THR A 41 5.65 -5.86 -5.50
N ILE A 42 6.06 -4.61 -5.70
CA ILE A 42 5.59 -3.47 -4.93
C ILE A 42 4.67 -2.61 -5.78
N HIS A 43 3.49 -2.29 -5.25
CA HIS A 43 2.54 -1.37 -5.87
C HIS A 43 2.50 -0.09 -5.05
N LEU A 44 3.04 0.99 -5.61
CA LEU A 44 2.97 2.32 -5.00
C LEU A 44 1.72 2.98 -5.56
N ILE A 45 0.65 2.96 -4.79
CA ILE A 45 -0.69 3.34 -5.26
C ILE A 45 -0.99 4.78 -4.89
N ASP A 46 -1.44 5.57 -5.88
CA ASP A 46 -2.01 6.89 -5.64
C ASP A 46 -3.50 6.73 -5.38
N GLN A 47 -3.96 7.11 -4.19
CA GLN A 47 -5.37 7.04 -3.85
C GLN A 47 -6.15 8.13 -4.59
N ARG A 48 -7.50 8.02 -4.64
CA ARG A 48 -8.32 9.03 -5.33
C ARG A 48 -7.99 10.44 -4.83
N ASN A 49 -8.07 11.41 -5.69
CA ASN A 49 -7.77 12.82 -5.42
C ASN A 49 -6.30 13.10 -5.09
N HIS A 50 -5.42 12.11 -5.27
CA HIS A 50 -3.99 12.24 -4.96
C HIS A 50 -3.15 11.78 -6.15
N GLY A 51 -1.94 12.34 -6.25
CA GLY A 51 -0.99 11.97 -7.28
C GLY A 51 -1.60 12.02 -8.68
N ARG A 52 -1.45 10.92 -9.42
CA ARG A 52 -1.95 10.80 -10.79
C ARG A 52 -3.27 10.06 -10.90
N SER A 53 -3.87 9.71 -9.77
CA SER A 53 -5.18 9.07 -9.78
C SER A 53 -6.29 10.08 -10.07
N TYR A 54 -7.46 9.55 -10.42
CA TYR A 54 -8.61 10.38 -10.78
C TYR A 54 -9.10 11.21 -9.59
N HIS A 55 -9.79 12.31 -9.91
CA HIS A 55 -10.40 13.21 -8.94
C HIS A 55 -11.90 13.02 -8.91
N SER A 56 -12.48 13.08 -7.72
CA SER A 56 -13.91 12.96 -7.50
C SER A 56 -14.32 13.85 -6.32
N GLU A 57 -15.52 14.39 -6.37
CA GLU A 57 -16.10 15.12 -5.24
C GLU A 57 -16.46 14.17 -4.11
N ASN A 58 -16.71 12.91 -4.43
CA ASN A 58 -17.04 11.90 -3.44
C ASN A 58 -15.75 11.32 -2.86
N PHE A 59 -15.58 11.51 -1.56
CA PHE A 59 -14.34 11.14 -0.90
C PHE A 59 -14.64 10.64 0.52
N ASP A 60 -14.67 9.32 0.69
CA ASP A 60 -14.83 8.68 2.00
C ASP A 60 -14.10 7.32 1.98
N TYR A 61 -13.96 6.72 3.15
CA TYR A 61 -13.21 5.47 3.27
C TYR A 61 -13.91 4.28 2.63
N GLN A 62 -15.23 4.29 2.52
CA GLN A 62 -15.94 3.24 1.81
C GLN A 62 -15.59 3.26 0.32
N LEU A 63 -15.56 4.44 -0.27
CA LEU A 63 -15.18 4.60 -1.68
C LEU A 63 -13.71 4.23 -1.88
N MET A 64 -12.84 4.60 -0.95
CA MET A 64 -11.41 4.27 -1.05
C MET A 64 -11.18 2.76 -0.92
N SER A 65 -11.92 2.09 -0.05
CA SER A 65 -11.90 0.63 0.05
C SER A 65 -12.38 -0.03 -1.25
N ASN A 66 -13.45 0.50 -1.83
CA ASN A 66 -13.96 0.02 -3.12
C ASN A 66 -12.96 0.23 -4.25
N ASP A 67 -12.23 1.35 -4.25
CA ASP A 67 -11.15 1.61 -5.22
C ASP A 67 -10.07 0.55 -5.13
N LEU A 68 -9.69 0.20 -3.91
CA LEU A 68 -8.65 -0.82 -3.68
C LEU A 68 -9.12 -2.19 -4.16
N LEU A 69 -10.39 -2.54 -3.92
CA LEU A 69 -10.94 -3.80 -4.41
C LEU A 69 -10.88 -3.86 -5.95
N LYS A 70 -11.26 -2.79 -6.62
CA LYS A 70 -11.20 -2.72 -8.09
C LYS A 70 -9.77 -2.87 -8.59
N TYR A 71 -8.82 -2.23 -7.90
CA TYR A 71 -7.40 -2.32 -8.23
C TYR A 71 -6.89 -3.76 -8.13
N ILE A 72 -7.18 -4.42 -7.00
CA ILE A 72 -6.75 -5.80 -6.75
C ILE A 72 -7.34 -6.75 -7.80
N LYS A 73 -8.62 -6.60 -8.11
CA LYS A 73 -9.28 -7.44 -9.11
C LYS A 73 -8.73 -7.21 -10.51
N HIS A 74 -8.50 -5.97 -10.89
CA HIS A 74 -7.97 -5.62 -12.21
C HIS A 74 -6.58 -6.22 -12.42
N HIS A 75 -5.72 -6.11 -11.43
CA HIS A 75 -4.34 -6.62 -11.50
C HIS A 75 -4.24 -8.10 -11.14
N LYS A 76 -5.36 -8.75 -10.82
CA LYS A 76 -5.43 -10.18 -10.47
C LYS A 76 -4.46 -10.56 -9.35
N ILE A 77 -4.41 -9.71 -8.32
CA ILE A 77 -3.50 -9.87 -7.18
C ILE A 77 -4.11 -10.86 -6.19
N LYS A 78 -3.34 -11.89 -5.82
CA LYS A 78 -3.76 -12.87 -4.80
C LYS A 78 -3.00 -12.65 -3.52
N ASP A 79 -3.72 -12.68 -2.40
CA ASP A 79 -3.16 -12.60 -1.05
C ASP A 79 -2.14 -11.47 -0.86
N PRO A 80 -2.50 -10.21 -1.19
CA PRO A 80 -1.57 -9.11 -1.02
C PRO A 80 -1.28 -8.80 0.43
N ILE A 81 -0.08 -8.31 0.67
CA ILE A 81 0.29 -7.64 1.91
C ILE A 81 -0.07 -6.17 1.72
N LEU A 82 -0.80 -5.60 2.67
CA LEU A 82 -1.21 -4.20 2.61
C LEU A 82 -0.43 -3.38 3.64
N ILE A 83 0.12 -2.27 3.19
CA ILE A 83 0.80 -1.29 4.04
C ILE A 83 0.10 0.04 3.83
N GLY A 84 -0.35 0.65 4.91
CA GLY A 84 -1.01 1.95 4.84
C GLY A 84 -0.45 2.92 5.87
N HIS A 85 -0.28 4.18 5.47
CA HIS A 85 0.17 5.26 6.33
C HIS A 85 -0.97 6.25 6.54
N SER A 86 -1.31 6.56 7.79
CA SER A 86 -2.34 7.55 8.15
C SER A 86 -3.65 7.30 7.41
N MET A 87 -4.04 8.16 6.46
CA MET A 87 -5.23 7.97 5.63
C MET A 87 -5.21 6.60 4.92
N GLY A 88 -4.08 6.25 4.33
CA GLY A 88 -3.89 4.92 3.71
C GLY A 88 -4.03 3.80 4.71
N GLY A 89 -3.61 4.02 5.96
CA GLY A 89 -3.80 3.07 7.05
C GLY A 89 -5.28 2.81 7.33
N LYS A 90 -6.07 3.86 7.36
CA LYS A 90 -7.53 3.72 7.57
C LYS A 90 -8.19 2.99 6.39
N THR A 91 -7.74 3.27 5.17
CA THR A 91 -8.23 2.59 3.98
C THR A 91 -7.96 1.09 4.05
N VAL A 92 -6.71 0.69 4.34
CA VAL A 92 -6.36 -0.73 4.37
C VAL A 92 -7.02 -1.46 5.55
N MET A 93 -7.22 -0.78 6.69
CA MET A 93 -7.97 -1.35 7.81
C MET A 93 -9.42 -1.62 7.43
N LYS A 94 -10.09 -0.65 6.83
CA LYS A 94 -11.48 -0.82 6.39
C LYS A 94 -11.58 -1.93 5.35
N PHE A 95 -10.69 -1.93 4.38
CA PHE A 95 -10.65 -2.97 3.35
C PHE A 95 -10.48 -4.36 3.99
N SER A 96 -9.57 -4.49 4.95
CA SER A 96 -9.29 -5.76 5.60
C SER A 96 -10.47 -6.28 6.42
N LEU A 97 -11.25 -5.37 7.02
CA LEU A 97 -12.47 -5.73 7.74
C LEU A 97 -13.57 -6.20 6.79
N GLU A 98 -13.68 -5.57 5.62
CA GLU A 98 -14.70 -5.93 4.63
C GLU A 98 -14.33 -7.20 3.84
N PHE A 99 -13.05 -7.38 3.55
CA PHE A 99 -12.56 -8.48 2.70
C PHE A 99 -11.39 -9.22 3.35
N PRO A 100 -11.59 -9.81 4.54
CA PRO A 100 -10.47 -10.43 5.29
C PRO A 100 -9.80 -11.56 4.53
N LYS A 101 -10.53 -12.27 3.66
CA LYS A 101 -9.97 -13.39 2.90
C LYS A 101 -9.09 -12.96 1.74
N LEU A 102 -9.11 -11.67 1.39
CA LEU A 102 -8.31 -11.14 0.29
C LEU A 102 -6.98 -10.56 0.77
N VAL A 103 -6.75 -10.51 2.08
CA VAL A 103 -5.56 -9.87 2.65
C VAL A 103 -4.72 -10.91 3.39
N ARG A 104 -3.45 -11.00 3.01
CA ARG A 104 -2.50 -11.91 3.66
C ARG A 104 -1.99 -11.32 4.98
N LYS A 105 -1.63 -10.04 4.97
CA LYS A 105 -1.12 -9.34 6.15
C LYS A 105 -1.33 -7.84 6.02
N LEU A 106 -1.46 -7.18 7.16
CA LEU A 106 -1.76 -5.76 7.24
C LEU A 106 -0.74 -5.05 8.12
N PHE A 107 -0.20 -3.93 7.63
CA PHE A 107 0.66 -3.03 8.39
C PHE A 107 0.09 -1.62 8.33
N VAL A 108 -0.09 -1.01 9.49
CA VAL A 108 -0.54 0.37 9.60
C VAL A 108 0.56 1.18 10.25
N LEU A 109 1.02 2.22 9.56
CA LEU A 109 2.15 3.03 9.98
C LEU A 109 1.69 4.45 10.31
N ASP A 110 2.24 5.02 11.38
CA ASP A 110 1.91 6.36 11.83
C ASP A 110 2.88 7.41 11.32
N ILE A 111 4.10 7.03 10.96
CA ILE A 111 5.19 7.94 10.62
C ILE A 111 5.41 8.01 9.12
N SER A 112 5.44 9.24 8.57
CA SER A 112 5.78 9.46 7.16
C SER A 112 7.28 9.20 6.94
N PRO A 113 7.66 8.47 5.88
CA PRO A 113 9.07 8.24 5.55
C PRO A 113 9.84 9.52 5.24
N LYS A 114 9.15 10.60 4.84
CA LYS A 114 9.80 11.89 4.54
C LYS A 114 10.17 12.68 5.78
N GLU A 115 9.38 12.55 6.85
CA GLU A 115 9.58 13.34 8.08
C GLU A 115 10.71 12.81 8.92
N TYR A 116 10.96 11.50 8.88
CA TYR A 116 11.95 10.85 9.72
C TYR A 116 12.77 9.85 8.92
N PRO A 117 13.73 10.33 8.10
CA PRO A 117 14.51 9.44 7.22
C PRO A 117 15.23 8.30 7.93
N ILE A 118 15.70 8.54 9.15
CA ILE A 118 16.42 7.52 9.92
C ILE A 118 15.52 6.34 10.31
N HIS A 119 14.21 6.56 10.33
CA HIS A 119 13.24 5.51 10.66
C HIS A 119 12.92 4.59 9.48
N HIS A 120 13.35 4.92 8.27
CA HIS A 120 13.14 4.05 7.10
C HIS A 120 13.69 2.66 7.35
N GLN A 121 14.90 2.57 7.88
CA GLN A 121 15.52 1.28 8.14
C GLN A 121 14.78 0.51 9.24
N SER A 122 14.32 1.20 10.29
CA SER A 122 13.53 0.57 11.35
C SER A 122 12.21 0.01 10.83
N ILE A 123 11.55 0.74 9.94
CA ILE A 123 10.30 0.28 9.31
C ILE A 123 10.58 -0.98 8.48
N ILE A 124 11.63 -0.95 7.67
CA ILE A 124 12.02 -2.08 6.82
C ILE A 124 12.38 -3.29 7.66
N ASP A 125 13.16 -3.11 8.72
CA ASP A 125 13.55 -4.20 9.62
C ASP A 125 12.32 -4.84 10.27
N SER A 126 11.37 -4.02 10.72
CA SER A 126 10.12 -4.52 11.30
C SER A 126 9.29 -5.31 10.30
N LEU A 127 9.22 -4.83 9.05
CA LEU A 127 8.51 -5.51 7.99
C LEU A 127 9.19 -6.84 7.63
N GLU A 128 10.51 -6.86 7.56
CA GLU A 128 11.28 -8.07 7.29
C GLU A 128 11.03 -9.15 8.34
N LEU A 129 11.12 -8.79 9.62
CA LEU A 129 10.87 -9.74 10.71
C LEU A 129 9.47 -10.32 10.62
N SER A 130 8.49 -9.51 10.28
CA SER A 130 7.11 -9.96 10.12
C SER A 130 6.93 -10.83 8.88
N LEU A 131 7.62 -10.52 7.79
CA LEU A 131 7.50 -11.21 6.52
C LEU A 131 8.20 -12.57 6.50
N ILE A 132 9.26 -12.76 7.30
CA ILE A 132 9.95 -14.05 7.43
C ILE A 132 8.98 -15.17 7.82
N HIS A 133 7.98 -14.86 8.62
CA HIS A 133 7.02 -15.85 9.11
C HIS A 133 5.86 -16.12 8.14
N ILE A 134 5.85 -15.46 7.00
CA ILE A 134 4.77 -15.58 6.01
C ILE A 134 5.10 -16.59 4.91
N SER A 135 6.37 -16.78 4.64
CA SER A 135 6.84 -17.65 3.55
C SER A 135 6.52 -19.13 3.77
#